data_8381bc856d4c973e6528275b96ba149d
#
_entry.id   8381bc856d4c973e6528275b96ba149d
#
_cell.length_a   1.000
_cell.length_b   1.000
_cell.length_c   1.000
_cell.angle_alpha   90.00
_cell.angle_beta   90.00
_cell.angle_gamma   90.00
#
_symmetry.space_group_name_H-M   'P 1'
#
loop_
_entity.id
_entity.type
_entity.pdbx_description
1 polymer ?
#
loop_
_entity_poly.entity_id
_entity_poly.type
_entity_poly.pdbx_seq_one_letter_code
_entity_poly.pdbx_strand_id
1 'polypeptide(L)'
;MDFLIYPLPGDIQRHITNGLFSTAQNEIKKRLEEHKLPDAEVRRLFFELHRMKLLRKTYPYTEKEAYALLKKSFKDITKEEFQGLIRDGKIDWMYIEDEKRFERRFDSNLAFSSKEYKTRQKATKASRESSKRRKVINDAIARLLKGGKPKTYNVRAKVSMKREHPENQRVRVWLPFPKEAFQQSSVKLIRASHEHFVADNFVDQRTVYMEGTDTEEFSIEFEYNVREWIGAEKLFPSQPEEKDIAEKSPHVRFTTYLWSILDMIFDGKDYADFDDLTRARKIYDFVTLNVSYSYVLPYALYDNIPEYVATVFKGDCGFQALLFLTLCRMVGIPTKWQSGWSIAPLSASPHDWTIIYLEKFGWVPVDLSFGGSRRDDESMRLFYFTNLDGFRMFANTDFQVDLVPLKYSWRSDPYDNQVGEMEYTDVDKGCIIDTRSEIEVLKFDEI
;
A
#
# COMPACT_ATOMS: atom_id res chain seq x y z
N MET A 1 12.56 9.69 -4.80
CA MET A 1 12.33 9.13 -6.17
C MET A 1 11.90 10.18 -7.21
N ASP A 2 12.29 11.42 -7.02
CA ASP A 2 11.91 12.55 -7.90
C ASP A 2 12.31 12.36 -9.36
N PHE A 3 13.36 11.57 -9.62
CA PHE A 3 13.79 11.20 -10.98
C PHE A 3 12.72 10.44 -11.79
N LEU A 4 11.67 9.90 -11.16
CA LEU A 4 10.57 9.23 -11.87
C LEU A 4 9.71 10.21 -12.70
N ILE A 5 9.72 11.49 -12.38
CA ILE A 5 9.08 12.50 -13.22
C ILE A 5 9.88 12.82 -14.48
N TYR A 6 11.15 12.38 -14.54
CA TYR A 6 11.98 12.56 -15.72
C TYR A 6 11.53 11.62 -16.85
N PRO A 7 11.20 12.13 -18.04
CA PRO A 7 10.66 11.30 -19.10
C PRO A 7 11.73 10.31 -19.60
N LEU A 8 11.30 9.11 -19.95
CA LEU A 8 12.16 8.18 -20.68
C LEU A 8 12.39 8.64 -22.11
N PRO A 9 13.56 8.36 -22.71
CA PRO A 9 13.75 8.49 -24.14
C PRO A 9 12.68 7.74 -24.93
N GLY A 10 12.13 8.36 -25.98
CA GLY A 10 10.93 7.85 -26.66
C GLY A 10 11.10 6.49 -27.35
N ASP A 11 12.32 6.12 -27.73
CA ASP A 11 12.68 4.79 -28.24
C ASP A 11 12.61 3.72 -27.14
N ILE A 12 13.23 3.97 -25.99
CA ILE A 12 13.18 3.09 -24.82
C ILE A 12 11.74 2.92 -24.34
N GLN A 13 11.00 4.03 -24.20
CA GLN A 13 9.58 3.99 -23.81
C GLN A 13 8.75 3.12 -24.76
N ARG A 14 8.94 3.23 -26.06
CA ARG A 14 8.23 2.39 -27.05
C ARG A 14 8.57 0.91 -26.90
N HIS A 15 9.84 0.56 -26.71
CA HIS A 15 10.21 -0.84 -26.49
C HIS A 15 9.56 -1.43 -25.25
N ILE A 16 9.55 -0.70 -24.14
CA ILE A 16 8.91 -1.13 -22.89
C ILE A 16 7.40 -1.29 -23.08
N THR A 17 6.74 -0.30 -23.68
CA THR A 17 5.27 -0.34 -23.94
C THR A 17 4.87 -1.52 -24.81
N ASN A 18 5.73 -1.90 -25.78
CA ASN A 18 5.51 -3.06 -26.64
C ASN A 18 5.99 -4.39 -26.03
N GLY A 19 6.48 -4.41 -24.78
CA GLY A 19 6.96 -5.61 -24.12
C GLY A 19 8.33 -6.10 -24.57
N LEU A 20 9.06 -5.34 -25.41
CA LEU A 20 10.39 -5.67 -25.92
C LEU A 20 11.48 -5.31 -24.88
N PHE A 21 11.41 -5.98 -23.71
CA PHE A 21 12.24 -5.62 -22.57
C PHE A 21 13.73 -5.88 -22.79
N SER A 22 14.08 -6.95 -23.51
CA SER A 22 15.48 -7.25 -23.84
C SER A 22 16.08 -6.17 -24.73
N THR A 23 15.32 -5.68 -25.70
CA THR A 23 15.73 -4.57 -26.56
C THR A 23 15.90 -3.28 -25.76
N ALA A 24 14.89 -2.95 -24.91
CA ALA A 24 14.96 -1.77 -24.04
C ALA A 24 16.18 -1.82 -23.10
N GLN A 25 16.46 -2.98 -22.50
CA GLN A 25 17.62 -3.17 -21.62
C GLN A 25 18.95 -2.94 -22.35
N ASN A 26 19.09 -3.43 -23.58
CA ASN A 26 20.29 -3.24 -24.38
C ASN A 26 20.49 -1.76 -24.75
N GLU A 27 19.42 -1.06 -25.16
CA GLU A 27 19.47 0.38 -25.46
C GLU A 27 19.82 1.21 -24.22
N ILE A 28 19.24 0.89 -23.06
CA ILE A 28 19.60 1.56 -21.80
C ILE A 28 21.07 1.38 -21.47
N LYS A 29 21.60 0.14 -21.54
CA LYS A 29 23.02 -0.14 -21.25
C LYS A 29 23.93 0.63 -22.19
N LYS A 30 23.66 0.56 -23.49
CA LYS A 30 24.42 1.29 -24.51
C LYS A 30 24.43 2.80 -24.24
N ARG A 31 23.26 3.37 -23.92
CA ARG A 31 23.12 4.80 -23.62
C ARG A 31 23.88 5.23 -22.36
N LEU A 32 23.90 4.40 -21.32
CA LEU A 32 24.68 4.64 -20.12
C LEU A 32 26.20 4.57 -20.35
N GLU A 33 26.67 3.73 -21.29
CA GLU A 33 28.07 3.57 -21.61
C GLU A 33 28.60 4.67 -22.57
N GLU A 34 27.79 5.05 -23.56
CA GLU A 34 28.22 5.91 -24.67
C GLU A 34 28.00 7.42 -24.42
N HIS A 35 27.12 7.79 -23.48
CA HIS A 35 26.69 9.17 -23.34
C HIS A 35 27.01 9.73 -21.94
N LYS A 36 27.45 11.00 -21.90
CA LYS A 36 27.54 11.77 -20.68
C LYS A 36 26.16 12.35 -20.39
N LEU A 37 25.39 11.64 -19.55
CA LEU A 37 24.02 11.95 -19.22
C LEU A 37 23.91 12.77 -17.92
N PRO A 38 22.84 13.57 -17.75
CA PRO A 38 22.50 14.17 -16.46
C PRO A 38 22.20 13.09 -15.40
N ASP A 39 22.54 13.35 -14.13
CA ASP A 39 22.35 12.39 -13.04
C ASP A 39 20.90 11.89 -12.92
N ALA A 40 19.91 12.77 -13.13
CA ALA A 40 18.50 12.41 -13.09
C ALA A 40 18.14 11.36 -14.17
N GLU A 41 18.68 11.51 -15.39
CA GLU A 41 18.48 10.55 -16.48
C GLU A 41 19.18 9.22 -16.17
N VAL A 42 20.41 9.26 -15.68
CA VAL A 42 21.17 8.07 -15.26
C VAL A 42 20.37 7.29 -14.22
N ARG A 43 19.89 7.95 -13.15
CA ARG A 43 19.08 7.33 -12.11
C ARG A 43 17.76 6.77 -12.66
N ARG A 44 17.11 7.50 -13.56
CA ARG A 44 15.87 7.08 -14.22
C ARG A 44 16.08 5.81 -15.04
N LEU A 45 17.15 5.74 -15.83
CA LEU A 45 17.47 4.57 -16.67
C LEU A 45 17.84 3.33 -15.84
N PHE A 46 18.65 3.49 -14.77
CA PHE A 46 18.93 2.38 -13.86
C PHE A 46 17.67 1.87 -13.18
N PHE A 47 16.79 2.77 -12.75
CA PHE A 47 15.53 2.38 -12.12
C PHE A 47 14.60 1.67 -13.12
N GLU A 48 14.64 2.03 -14.40
CA GLU A 48 13.86 1.35 -15.43
C GLU A 48 14.31 -0.09 -15.67
N LEU A 49 15.60 -0.38 -15.57
CA LEU A 49 16.09 -1.77 -15.54
C LEU A 49 15.48 -2.56 -14.37
N HIS A 50 15.33 -1.93 -13.21
CA HIS A 50 14.66 -2.51 -12.05
C HIS A 50 13.16 -2.72 -12.29
N ARG A 51 12.46 -1.71 -12.84
CA ARG A 51 11.02 -1.80 -13.16
C ARG A 51 10.72 -2.96 -14.12
N MET A 52 11.54 -3.17 -15.15
CA MET A 52 11.37 -4.32 -16.06
C MET A 52 11.53 -5.68 -15.36
N LYS A 53 12.44 -5.81 -14.37
CA LYS A 53 12.52 -7.01 -13.54
C LYS A 53 11.26 -7.21 -12.69
N LEU A 54 10.75 -6.14 -12.10
CA LEU A 54 9.48 -6.19 -11.35
C LEU A 54 8.30 -6.59 -12.23
N LEU A 55 8.22 -6.07 -13.46
CA LEU A 55 7.17 -6.44 -14.42
C LEU A 55 7.23 -7.93 -14.75
N ARG A 56 8.40 -8.47 -15.08
CA ARG A 56 8.55 -9.93 -15.33
C ARG A 56 8.09 -10.77 -14.14
N LYS A 57 8.41 -10.35 -12.91
CA LYS A 57 7.99 -11.03 -11.68
C LYS A 57 6.49 -10.90 -11.42
N THR A 58 5.89 -9.79 -11.83
CA THR A 58 4.47 -9.52 -11.61
C THR A 58 3.57 -10.22 -12.62
N TYR A 59 4.08 -10.49 -13.83
CA TYR A 59 3.37 -11.20 -14.90
C TYR A 59 4.00 -12.59 -15.18
N PRO A 60 3.94 -13.53 -14.22
CA PRO A 60 4.65 -14.81 -14.30
C PRO A 60 3.98 -15.82 -15.21
N TYR A 61 2.65 -15.74 -15.41
CA TYR A 61 1.90 -16.83 -16.03
C TYR A 61 1.80 -16.70 -17.54
N THR A 62 2.06 -17.81 -18.24
CA THR A 62 1.65 -18.00 -19.64
C THR A 62 0.13 -18.14 -19.74
N GLU A 63 -0.42 -18.05 -20.93
CA GLU A 63 -1.88 -18.21 -21.16
C GLU A 63 -2.38 -19.58 -20.66
N LYS A 64 -1.60 -20.65 -20.85
CA LYS A 64 -1.93 -21.99 -20.34
C LYS A 64 -1.98 -22.05 -18.83
N GLU A 65 -1.00 -21.46 -18.14
CA GLU A 65 -0.93 -21.44 -16.69
C GLU A 65 -2.02 -20.54 -16.09
N ALA A 66 -2.30 -19.39 -16.71
CA ALA A 66 -3.37 -18.50 -16.32
C ALA A 66 -4.75 -19.18 -16.40
N TYR A 67 -5.04 -19.92 -17.49
CA TYR A 67 -6.27 -20.70 -17.59
C TYR A 67 -6.35 -21.78 -16.51
N ALA A 68 -5.26 -22.48 -16.24
CA ALA A 68 -5.20 -23.49 -15.17
C ALA A 68 -5.46 -22.89 -13.79
N LEU A 69 -4.88 -21.71 -13.49
CA LEU A 69 -5.13 -20.95 -12.26
C LEU A 69 -6.60 -20.55 -12.15
N LEU A 70 -7.18 -20.04 -13.21
CA LEU A 70 -8.59 -19.61 -13.22
C LEU A 70 -9.53 -20.78 -12.89
N LYS A 71 -9.30 -21.94 -13.51
CA LYS A 71 -10.03 -23.19 -13.20
C LYS A 71 -9.85 -23.67 -11.76
N LYS A 72 -8.69 -23.43 -11.18
CA LYS A 72 -8.42 -23.74 -9.77
C LYS A 72 -9.20 -22.79 -8.84
N SER A 73 -9.29 -21.51 -9.18
CA SER A 73 -9.89 -20.45 -8.35
C SER A 73 -11.42 -20.40 -8.44
N PHE A 74 -11.98 -20.74 -9.58
CA PHE A 74 -13.44 -20.63 -9.82
C PHE A 74 -14.09 -21.95 -10.25
N LYS A 75 -15.42 -22.03 -10.10
CA LYS A 75 -16.23 -23.13 -10.60
C LYS A 75 -16.59 -22.89 -12.06
N ASP A 76 -16.71 -23.95 -12.83
CA ASP A 76 -17.34 -23.99 -14.15
C ASP A 76 -16.77 -22.99 -15.18
N ILE A 77 -15.45 -22.74 -15.15
CA ILE A 77 -14.76 -21.88 -16.13
C ILE A 77 -14.47 -22.69 -17.41
N THR A 78 -14.98 -22.20 -18.55
CA THR A 78 -14.68 -22.73 -19.87
C THR A 78 -13.52 -21.98 -20.54
N LYS A 79 -12.97 -22.58 -21.61
CA LYS A 79 -11.91 -21.92 -22.38
C LYS A 79 -12.44 -20.70 -23.16
N GLU A 80 -13.65 -20.79 -23.65
CA GLU A 80 -14.35 -19.72 -24.36
C GLU A 80 -14.57 -18.51 -23.45
N GLU A 81 -15.00 -18.77 -22.20
CA GLU A 81 -15.15 -17.72 -21.17
C GLU A 81 -13.80 -17.06 -20.85
N PHE A 82 -12.74 -17.85 -20.68
CA PHE A 82 -11.39 -17.30 -20.45
C PHE A 82 -10.93 -16.38 -21.59
N GLN A 83 -11.16 -16.79 -22.86
CA GLN A 83 -10.84 -15.94 -24.02
C GLN A 83 -11.71 -14.66 -24.05
N GLY A 84 -12.95 -14.76 -23.61
CA GLY A 84 -13.84 -13.59 -23.43
C GLY A 84 -13.27 -12.62 -22.39
N LEU A 85 -12.82 -13.10 -21.23
CA LEU A 85 -12.22 -12.27 -20.19
C LEU A 85 -10.97 -11.52 -20.67
N ILE A 86 -10.13 -12.16 -21.49
CA ILE A 86 -8.96 -11.53 -22.12
C ILE A 86 -9.40 -10.42 -23.08
N ARG A 87 -10.30 -10.74 -24.02
CA ARG A 87 -10.78 -9.82 -25.06
C ARG A 87 -11.46 -8.59 -24.45
N ASP A 88 -12.24 -8.80 -23.38
CA ASP A 88 -13.03 -7.75 -22.72
C ASP A 88 -12.21 -6.97 -21.67
N GLY A 89 -10.89 -7.23 -21.54
CA GLY A 89 -10.01 -6.55 -20.60
C GLY A 89 -10.38 -6.74 -19.12
N LYS A 90 -11.04 -7.86 -18.78
CA LYS A 90 -11.48 -8.15 -17.41
C LYS A 90 -10.41 -8.80 -16.54
N ILE A 91 -9.36 -9.33 -17.17
CA ILE A 91 -8.17 -9.88 -16.51
C ILE A 91 -6.94 -9.21 -17.06
N ASP A 92 -5.96 -8.96 -16.19
CA ASP A 92 -4.79 -8.17 -16.51
C ASP A 92 -3.69 -9.02 -17.13
N TRP A 93 -3.19 -8.58 -18.30
CA TRP A 93 -2.13 -9.23 -19.05
C TRP A 93 -1.35 -8.22 -19.89
N MET A 94 -0.13 -8.58 -20.25
CA MET A 94 0.71 -7.81 -21.17
C MET A 94 1.56 -8.74 -22.05
N TYR A 95 2.13 -8.19 -23.13
CA TYR A 95 3.19 -8.88 -23.85
C TYR A 95 4.54 -8.67 -23.15
N ILE A 96 5.30 -9.75 -23.00
CA ILE A 96 6.71 -9.72 -22.59
C ILE A 96 7.47 -10.63 -23.55
N GLU A 97 8.37 -10.08 -24.35
CA GLU A 97 9.14 -10.79 -25.39
C GLU A 97 8.23 -11.63 -26.31
N ASP A 98 7.24 -10.97 -26.92
CA ASP A 98 6.26 -11.59 -27.84
C ASP A 98 5.35 -12.67 -27.21
N GLU A 99 5.45 -12.93 -25.92
CA GLU A 99 4.60 -13.87 -25.22
C GLU A 99 3.58 -13.14 -24.32
N LYS A 100 2.32 -13.55 -24.42
CA LYS A 100 1.27 -13.03 -23.54
C LYS A 100 1.47 -13.55 -22.13
N ARG A 101 1.63 -12.65 -21.16
CA ARG A 101 1.85 -12.93 -19.75
C ARG A 101 0.74 -12.32 -18.90
N PHE A 102 0.32 -13.03 -17.84
CA PHE A 102 -0.79 -12.65 -16.98
C PHE A 102 -0.31 -12.26 -15.60
N GLU A 103 -0.97 -11.24 -15.01
CA GLU A 103 -0.68 -10.72 -13.68
C GLU A 103 -0.93 -11.82 -12.62
N ARG A 104 -0.06 -11.89 -11.62
CA ARG A 104 -0.02 -12.98 -10.62
C ARG A 104 -1.29 -13.13 -9.78
N ARG A 105 -2.13 -12.08 -9.65
CA ARG A 105 -3.36 -12.05 -8.82
C ARG A 105 -4.61 -11.70 -9.63
N PHE A 106 -4.55 -11.84 -10.95
CA PHE A 106 -5.67 -11.48 -11.84
C PHE A 106 -6.97 -12.22 -11.49
N ASP A 107 -6.89 -13.45 -10.98
CA ASP A 107 -8.02 -14.23 -10.52
C ASP A 107 -8.70 -13.61 -9.29
N SER A 108 -7.91 -13.14 -8.33
CA SER A 108 -8.41 -12.43 -7.15
C SER A 108 -9.04 -11.09 -7.55
N ASN A 109 -8.41 -10.34 -8.45
CA ASN A 109 -8.93 -9.08 -8.96
C ASN A 109 -10.26 -9.27 -9.72
N LEU A 110 -10.39 -10.36 -10.45
CA LEU A 110 -11.65 -10.74 -11.09
C LEU A 110 -12.78 -10.96 -10.06
N ALA A 111 -12.48 -11.62 -8.94
CA ALA A 111 -13.44 -11.83 -7.85
C ALA A 111 -13.82 -10.52 -7.13
N PHE A 112 -12.90 -9.54 -7.01
CA PHE A 112 -13.21 -8.23 -6.43
C PHE A 112 -14.07 -7.36 -7.36
N SER A 113 -13.86 -7.45 -8.66
CA SER A 113 -14.52 -6.59 -9.64
C SER A 113 -15.89 -7.11 -10.10
N SER A 114 -16.25 -8.37 -9.78
CA SER A 114 -17.48 -9.00 -10.28
C SER A 114 -18.19 -9.82 -9.22
N LYS A 115 -19.47 -9.48 -8.95
CA LYS A 115 -20.35 -10.26 -8.07
C LYS A 115 -20.52 -11.71 -8.56
N GLU A 116 -20.59 -11.92 -9.87
CA GLU A 116 -20.68 -13.24 -10.49
C GLU A 116 -19.47 -14.09 -10.13
N TYR A 117 -18.25 -13.61 -10.43
CA TYR A 117 -17.03 -14.36 -10.13
C TYR A 117 -16.80 -14.54 -8.63
N LYS A 118 -17.21 -13.57 -7.81
CA LYS A 118 -17.18 -13.72 -6.36
C LYS A 118 -18.01 -14.89 -5.85
N THR A 119 -19.19 -15.12 -6.42
CA THR A 119 -20.07 -16.26 -6.04
C THR A 119 -19.55 -17.60 -6.55
N ARG A 120 -18.84 -17.61 -7.67
CA ARG A 120 -18.22 -18.81 -8.27
C ARG A 120 -16.85 -19.13 -7.66
N GLN A 121 -16.26 -18.21 -6.86
CA GLN A 121 -14.96 -18.40 -6.24
C GLN A 121 -14.99 -19.57 -5.26
N LYS A 122 -14.02 -20.48 -5.36
CA LYS A 122 -13.88 -21.61 -4.45
C LYS A 122 -13.35 -21.13 -3.10
N ALA A 123 -13.98 -21.56 -2.02
CA ALA A 123 -13.58 -21.20 -0.66
C ALA A 123 -12.20 -21.78 -0.32
N THR A 124 -11.29 -20.94 0.15
CA THR A 124 -9.96 -21.32 0.65
C THR A 124 -9.90 -21.15 2.17
N LYS A 125 -8.84 -21.70 2.81
CA LYS A 125 -8.57 -21.47 4.23
C LYS A 125 -8.42 -19.95 4.49
N ALA A 126 -7.64 -19.25 3.68
CA ALA A 126 -7.42 -17.81 3.78
C ALA A 126 -8.71 -16.99 3.65
N SER A 127 -9.62 -17.36 2.73
CA SER A 127 -10.90 -16.66 2.59
C SER A 127 -11.82 -16.83 3.81
N ARG A 128 -11.77 -17.99 4.47
CA ARG A 128 -12.53 -18.26 5.71
C ARG A 128 -11.97 -17.46 6.89
N GLU A 129 -10.66 -17.38 7.03
CA GLU A 129 -9.99 -16.57 8.06
C GLU A 129 -10.27 -15.07 7.86
N SER A 130 -10.19 -14.58 6.64
CA SER A 130 -10.56 -13.21 6.28
C SER A 130 -12.02 -12.89 6.64
N SER A 131 -12.94 -13.82 6.39
CA SER A 131 -14.36 -13.66 6.75
C SER A 131 -14.57 -13.60 8.27
N LYS A 132 -13.88 -14.45 9.05
CA LYS A 132 -13.92 -14.41 10.52
C LYS A 132 -13.38 -13.09 11.05
N ARG A 133 -12.23 -12.64 10.55
CA ARG A 133 -11.64 -11.34 10.90
C ARG A 133 -12.61 -10.19 10.61
N ARG A 134 -13.19 -10.16 9.40
CA ARG A 134 -14.17 -9.14 9.04
C ARG A 134 -15.37 -9.11 10.00
N LYS A 135 -15.84 -10.28 10.44
CA LYS A 135 -16.94 -10.37 11.44
C LYS A 135 -16.54 -9.72 12.76
N VAL A 136 -15.36 -10.04 13.31
CA VAL A 136 -14.87 -9.45 14.58
C VAL A 136 -14.81 -7.92 14.48
N ILE A 137 -14.26 -7.39 13.38
CA ILE A 137 -14.18 -5.93 13.15
C ILE A 137 -15.58 -5.33 13.04
N ASN A 138 -16.49 -5.94 12.29
CA ASN A 138 -17.85 -5.43 12.11
C ASN A 138 -18.65 -5.45 13.43
N ASP A 139 -18.47 -6.47 14.26
CA ASP A 139 -19.13 -6.56 15.57
C ASP A 139 -18.66 -5.41 16.51
N ALA A 140 -17.36 -5.06 16.48
CA ALA A 140 -16.81 -3.93 17.22
C ALA A 140 -17.38 -2.58 16.74
N ILE A 141 -17.44 -2.36 15.42
CA ILE A 141 -18.02 -1.14 14.84
C ILE A 141 -19.51 -1.03 15.20
N ALA A 142 -20.27 -2.12 15.04
CA ALA A 142 -21.70 -2.13 15.37
C ALA A 142 -21.96 -1.80 16.85
N ARG A 143 -21.06 -2.23 17.76
CA ARG A 143 -21.10 -1.86 19.18
C ARG A 143 -20.85 -0.36 19.38
N LEU A 144 -19.83 0.19 18.72
CA LEU A 144 -19.49 1.62 18.81
C LEU A 144 -20.62 2.50 18.25
N LEU A 145 -21.20 2.14 17.10
CA LEU A 145 -22.33 2.85 16.49
C LEU A 145 -23.59 2.87 17.40
N LYS A 146 -23.73 1.88 18.29
CA LYS A 146 -24.79 1.82 19.30
C LYS A 146 -24.45 2.59 20.60
N GLY A 147 -23.39 3.38 20.61
CA GLY A 147 -22.94 4.14 21.78
C GLY A 147 -22.10 3.35 22.77
N GLY A 148 -21.53 2.21 22.37
CA GLY A 148 -20.58 1.46 23.19
C GLY A 148 -19.30 2.25 23.44
N LYS A 149 -18.75 2.17 24.66
CA LYS A 149 -17.50 2.85 25.00
C LYS A 149 -16.32 2.28 24.20
N PRO A 150 -15.36 3.13 23.75
CA PRO A 150 -14.15 2.69 23.12
C PRO A 150 -13.33 1.77 24.03
N LYS A 151 -12.86 0.67 23.47
CA LYS A 151 -12.03 -0.33 24.14
C LYS A 151 -10.56 -0.12 23.83
N THR A 152 -9.71 -0.61 24.73
CA THR A 152 -8.27 -0.71 24.54
C THR A 152 -7.88 -2.18 24.51
N TYR A 153 -6.96 -2.51 23.59
CA TYR A 153 -6.45 -3.87 23.45
C TYR A 153 -4.94 -3.87 23.69
N ASN A 154 -4.45 -4.87 24.41
CA ASN A 154 -3.04 -5.20 24.50
C ASN A 154 -2.71 -6.25 23.44
N VAL A 155 -1.80 -5.91 22.56
CA VAL A 155 -1.43 -6.73 21.40
C VAL A 155 0.05 -7.10 21.50
N ARG A 156 0.35 -8.39 21.35
CA ARG A 156 1.70 -8.92 21.16
C ARG A 156 1.81 -9.59 19.82
N ALA A 157 2.78 -9.18 19.00
CA ALA A 157 2.97 -9.69 17.66
C ALA A 157 4.46 -9.94 17.37
N LYS A 158 4.70 -10.80 16.38
CA LYS A 158 6.03 -11.07 15.83
C LYS A 158 5.99 -10.79 14.34
N VAL A 159 7.04 -10.16 13.82
CA VAL A 159 7.32 -10.11 12.39
C VAL A 159 8.66 -10.74 12.13
N SER A 160 8.73 -11.57 11.10
CA SER A 160 9.97 -12.20 10.65
C SER A 160 10.17 -12.02 9.15
N MET A 161 11.43 -12.03 8.74
CA MET A 161 11.86 -11.94 7.35
C MET A 161 13.03 -12.88 7.08
N LYS A 162 12.99 -13.57 5.95
CA LYS A 162 14.11 -14.37 5.46
C LYS A 162 14.21 -14.26 3.94
N ARG A 163 15.39 -14.51 3.42
CA ARG A 163 15.61 -14.61 1.98
C ARG A 163 15.06 -15.94 1.43
N GLU A 164 14.42 -15.93 0.26
CA GLU A 164 13.91 -17.16 -0.37
C GLU A 164 15.03 -18.05 -0.93
N HIS A 165 16.10 -17.42 -1.49
CA HIS A 165 17.23 -18.12 -2.09
C HIS A 165 18.55 -17.53 -1.55
N PRO A 166 19.02 -17.98 -0.36
CA PRO A 166 20.19 -17.42 0.30
C PRO A 166 21.49 -17.76 -0.44
N GLU A 167 22.46 -16.85 -0.43
CA GLU A 167 23.77 -16.97 -1.06
C GLU A 167 24.93 -16.82 -0.07
N ASN A 168 24.64 -16.84 1.23
CA ASN A 168 25.58 -16.62 2.32
C ASN A 168 26.27 -15.24 2.23
N GLN A 169 25.47 -14.20 1.97
CA GLN A 169 25.92 -12.83 1.85
C GLN A 169 25.55 -12.02 3.10
N ARG A 170 26.35 -11.02 3.44
CA ARG A 170 26.01 -10.08 4.51
C ARG A 170 24.87 -9.18 4.05
N VAL A 171 23.89 -9.00 4.97
CA VAL A 171 22.70 -8.20 4.73
C VAL A 171 22.42 -7.26 5.90
N ARG A 172 21.71 -6.20 5.58
CA ARG A 172 21.08 -5.23 6.48
C ARG A 172 19.58 -5.38 6.39
N VAL A 173 18.88 -5.37 7.53
CA VAL A 173 17.44 -5.63 7.62
C VAL A 173 16.76 -4.58 8.47
N TRP A 174 15.61 -4.06 8.02
CA TRP A 174 14.74 -3.15 8.75
C TRP A 174 13.37 -3.78 8.88
N LEU A 175 12.95 -4.14 10.08
CA LEU A 175 11.62 -4.65 10.37
C LEU A 175 10.73 -3.53 10.94
N PRO A 176 9.44 -3.43 10.54
CA PRO A 176 8.53 -2.40 11.02
C PRO A 176 8.30 -2.52 12.52
N PHE A 177 8.33 -1.39 13.22
CA PHE A 177 8.15 -1.33 14.66
C PHE A 177 7.08 -0.28 15.04
N PRO A 178 6.12 -0.59 15.93
CA PRO A 178 5.03 0.32 16.24
C PRO A 178 5.50 1.69 16.72
N LYS A 179 4.79 2.74 16.32
CA LYS A 179 4.96 4.09 16.86
C LYS A 179 4.10 4.27 18.10
N GLU A 180 4.57 5.09 19.04
CA GLU A 180 3.81 5.51 20.21
C GLU A 180 3.20 6.88 19.94
N ALA A 181 2.02 6.92 19.37
CA ALA A 181 1.27 8.13 19.03
C ALA A 181 -0.19 7.82 18.76
N PHE A 182 -1.05 8.83 18.75
CA PHE A 182 -2.48 8.73 18.46
C PHE A 182 -3.16 7.65 19.33
N GLN A 183 -3.66 6.61 18.70
CA GLN A 183 -4.36 5.51 19.36
C GLN A 183 -3.42 4.45 19.97
N GLN A 184 -2.11 4.50 19.69
CA GLN A 184 -1.12 3.54 20.18
C GLN A 184 -0.30 4.08 21.36
N SER A 185 -0.05 3.20 22.33
CA SER A 185 0.74 3.52 23.53
C SER A 185 1.43 2.28 24.10
N SER A 186 2.32 2.49 25.06
CA SER A 186 3.03 1.41 25.79
C SER A 186 3.77 0.44 24.88
N VAL A 187 4.42 0.98 23.86
CA VAL A 187 5.17 0.20 22.86
C VAL A 187 6.44 -0.35 23.47
N LYS A 188 6.65 -1.67 23.39
CA LYS A 188 7.81 -2.36 23.94
C LYS A 188 8.35 -3.38 22.96
N LEU A 189 9.64 -3.35 22.68
CA LEU A 189 10.36 -4.45 22.04
C LEU A 189 10.58 -5.55 23.09
N ILE A 190 10.09 -6.75 22.83
CA ILE A 190 10.19 -7.90 23.73
C ILE A 190 11.43 -8.73 23.39
N ARG A 191 11.66 -8.94 22.09
CA ARG A 191 12.77 -9.75 21.58
C ARG A 191 13.17 -9.32 20.19
N ALA A 192 14.46 -9.36 19.89
CA ALA A 192 15.02 -9.33 18.54
C ALA A 192 15.93 -10.55 18.34
N SER A 193 16.00 -11.06 17.12
CA SER A 193 16.81 -12.24 16.78
C SER A 193 18.31 -11.96 16.77
N HIS A 194 18.70 -10.72 16.53
CA HIS A 194 20.10 -10.29 16.38
C HIS A 194 20.36 -9.04 17.22
N GLU A 195 21.63 -8.64 17.31
CA GLU A 195 21.99 -7.31 17.77
C GLU A 195 21.26 -6.27 16.93
N HIS A 196 20.70 -5.23 17.56
CA HIS A 196 19.74 -4.37 16.90
C HIS A 196 19.84 -2.91 17.33
N PHE A 197 19.36 -2.05 16.45
CA PHE A 197 19.10 -0.64 16.70
C PHE A 197 17.61 -0.36 16.52
N VAL A 198 16.97 0.29 17.49
CA VAL A 198 15.57 0.71 17.40
C VAL A 198 15.53 2.18 16.98
N ALA A 199 14.90 2.47 15.86
CA ALA A 199 14.71 3.84 15.40
C ALA A 199 13.82 4.62 16.40
N ASP A 200 14.11 5.91 16.54
CA ASP A 200 13.37 6.79 17.45
C ASP A 200 11.89 6.91 17.07
N ASN A 201 11.05 7.25 18.05
CA ASN A 201 9.61 7.35 17.83
C ASN A 201 9.20 8.53 16.92
N PHE A 202 10.03 9.55 16.77
CA PHE A 202 9.72 10.70 15.90
C PHE A 202 9.97 10.44 14.41
N VAL A 203 10.77 9.41 14.01
CA VAL A 203 11.03 9.12 12.60
C VAL A 203 9.74 8.66 11.90
N ASP A 204 9.57 9.06 10.64
CA ASP A 204 8.31 8.82 9.92
C ASP A 204 8.06 7.35 9.60
N GLN A 205 9.11 6.53 9.40
CA GLN A 205 9.00 5.07 9.28
C GLN A 205 9.84 4.41 10.36
N ARG A 206 9.19 3.96 11.43
CA ARG A 206 9.87 3.40 12.60
C ARG A 206 10.20 1.94 12.40
N THR A 207 11.47 1.59 12.59
CA THR A 207 11.98 0.24 12.37
C THR A 207 12.91 -0.23 13.48
N VAL A 208 13.09 -1.56 13.56
CA VAL A 208 14.22 -2.21 14.21
C VAL A 208 15.18 -2.67 13.13
N TYR A 209 16.41 -2.16 13.20
CA TYR A 209 17.50 -2.48 12.29
C TYR A 209 18.38 -3.57 12.86
N MET A 210 18.79 -4.50 11.98
CA MET A 210 19.68 -5.64 12.32
C MET A 210 20.64 -5.91 11.16
N GLU A 211 21.76 -6.55 11.45
CA GLU A 211 22.70 -7.07 10.45
C GLU A 211 22.97 -8.56 10.68
N GLY A 212 23.29 -9.27 9.60
CA GLY A 212 23.63 -10.70 9.65
C GLY A 212 23.94 -11.25 8.27
N THR A 213 23.67 -12.52 8.06
CA THR A 213 23.78 -13.18 6.76
C THR A 213 22.40 -13.53 6.21
N ASP A 214 22.27 -13.59 4.89
CA ASP A 214 20.99 -13.86 4.23
C ASP A 214 20.52 -15.33 4.37
N THR A 215 21.32 -16.18 5.02
CA THR A 215 20.95 -17.52 5.44
C THR A 215 20.11 -17.56 6.72
N GLU A 216 20.06 -16.46 7.46
CA GLU A 216 19.39 -16.34 8.74
C GLU A 216 17.96 -15.82 8.61
N GLU A 217 17.14 -16.06 9.61
CA GLU A 217 15.84 -15.44 9.78
C GLU A 217 15.95 -14.28 10.76
N PHE A 218 15.56 -13.09 10.31
CA PHE A 218 15.48 -11.89 11.13
C PHE A 218 14.07 -11.75 11.70
N SER A 219 13.96 -11.55 12.99
CA SER A 219 12.64 -11.39 13.62
C SER A 219 12.69 -10.46 14.82
N ILE A 220 11.56 -9.78 15.04
CA ILE A 220 11.28 -9.04 16.27
C ILE A 220 9.93 -9.44 16.83
N GLU A 221 9.83 -9.40 18.14
CA GLU A 221 8.60 -9.56 18.90
C GLU A 221 8.38 -8.31 19.73
N PHE A 222 7.18 -7.77 19.68
CA PHE A 222 6.83 -6.54 20.38
C PHE A 222 5.41 -6.58 20.95
N GLU A 223 5.18 -5.69 21.91
CA GLU A 223 3.89 -5.50 22.56
C GLU A 223 3.52 -4.02 22.55
N TYR A 224 2.24 -3.73 22.40
CA TYR A 224 1.71 -2.38 22.45
C TYR A 224 0.24 -2.39 22.86
N ASN A 225 -0.26 -1.23 23.28
CA ASN A 225 -1.68 -1.00 23.50
C ASN A 225 -2.25 -0.19 22.33
N VAL A 226 -3.46 -0.56 21.88
CA VAL A 226 -4.20 0.17 20.85
C VAL A 226 -5.62 0.41 21.32
N ARG A 227 -6.09 1.66 21.25
CA ARG A 227 -7.44 2.07 21.60
C ARG A 227 -8.28 2.30 20.35
N GLU A 228 -9.54 1.91 20.39
CA GLU A 228 -10.52 2.36 19.41
C GLU A 228 -10.59 3.90 19.43
N TRP A 229 -10.50 4.51 18.25
CA TRP A 229 -10.41 5.96 18.13
C TRP A 229 -11.73 6.53 17.60
N ILE A 230 -12.47 7.19 18.46
CA ILE A 230 -13.64 7.98 18.10
C ILE A 230 -13.19 9.44 18.04
N GLY A 231 -13.18 10.01 16.83
CA GLY A 231 -12.56 11.29 16.55
C GLY A 231 -13.11 12.46 17.39
N ALA A 232 -14.41 12.44 17.70
CA ALA A 232 -15.03 13.46 18.55
C ALA A 232 -14.65 13.37 20.04
N GLU A 233 -14.16 12.19 20.51
CA GLU A 233 -13.87 11.97 21.94
C GLU A 233 -12.42 12.27 22.31
N LYS A 234 -11.49 12.15 21.38
CA LYS A 234 -10.07 12.36 21.64
C LYS A 234 -9.45 13.29 20.61
N LEU A 235 -9.12 14.48 21.05
CA LEU A 235 -8.47 15.50 20.23
C LEU A 235 -6.94 15.29 20.24
N PHE A 236 -6.33 15.43 19.08
CA PHE A 236 -4.88 15.50 18.91
C PHE A 236 -4.53 16.88 18.36
N PRO A 237 -4.13 17.83 19.23
CA PRO A 237 -4.06 19.26 18.90
C PRO A 237 -2.75 19.67 18.22
N SER A 238 -1.86 18.74 17.90
CA SER A 238 -0.62 19.10 17.19
C SER A 238 -0.95 19.79 15.87
N GLN A 239 -0.31 20.95 15.62
CA GLN A 239 -0.60 21.73 14.42
C GLN A 239 -0.06 21.03 13.16
N PRO A 240 -0.71 21.20 12.01
CA PRO A 240 -0.20 20.75 10.71
C PRO A 240 1.10 21.46 10.35
N GLU A 241 1.94 20.78 9.58
CA GLU A 241 3.14 21.30 8.95
C GLU A 241 2.90 21.60 7.47
N GLU A 242 3.72 22.42 6.84
CA GLU A 242 3.63 22.74 5.42
C GLU A 242 3.62 21.48 4.52
N LYS A 243 4.41 20.46 4.87
CA LYS A 243 4.45 19.19 4.17
C LYS A 243 3.10 18.45 4.12
N ASP A 244 2.18 18.75 5.04
CA ASP A 244 0.88 18.06 5.16
C ASP A 244 -0.15 18.58 4.15
N ILE A 245 0.13 19.71 3.47
CA ILE A 245 -0.66 20.28 2.37
C ILE A 245 0.12 20.38 1.06
N ALA A 246 1.42 20.07 1.07
CA ALA A 246 2.28 20.19 -0.09
C ALA A 246 2.18 18.97 -1.03
N GLU A 247 2.60 19.18 -2.28
CA GLU A 247 2.90 18.08 -3.20
C GLU A 247 4.07 17.22 -2.70
N LYS A 248 4.08 15.95 -3.10
CA LYS A 248 5.20 15.02 -2.86
C LYS A 248 5.40 14.11 -4.07
N SER A 249 6.33 14.48 -4.92
CA SER A 249 6.66 13.72 -6.13
C SER A 249 7.12 12.28 -5.82
N PRO A 250 6.85 11.32 -6.72
CA PRO A 250 6.21 11.48 -8.04
C PRO A 250 4.68 11.43 -8.01
N HIS A 251 4.06 11.00 -6.91
CA HIS A 251 2.64 10.66 -6.91
C HIS A 251 1.72 11.80 -6.44
N VAL A 252 2.04 12.46 -5.33
CA VAL A 252 1.19 13.56 -4.84
C VAL A 252 1.52 14.82 -5.65
N ARG A 253 0.80 14.98 -6.77
CA ARG A 253 0.91 16.12 -7.69
C ARG A 253 -0.46 16.71 -7.95
N PHE A 254 -0.54 18.04 -7.97
CA PHE A 254 -1.78 18.81 -8.18
C PHE A 254 -2.02 19.05 -9.66
N THR A 255 -2.33 17.99 -10.38
CA THR A 255 -2.45 18.02 -11.84
C THR A 255 -3.78 18.60 -12.29
N THR A 256 -3.83 19.12 -13.53
CA THR A 256 -5.07 19.62 -14.15
C THR A 256 -6.17 18.57 -14.18
N TYR A 257 -5.80 17.30 -14.38
CA TYR A 257 -6.77 16.20 -14.38
C TYR A 257 -7.41 16.02 -13.00
N LEU A 258 -6.63 16.02 -11.92
CA LEU A 258 -7.17 15.92 -10.56
C LEU A 258 -8.01 17.15 -10.15
N TRP A 259 -7.68 18.34 -10.67
CA TRP A 259 -8.56 19.51 -10.52
C TRP A 259 -9.91 19.29 -11.21
N SER A 260 -9.96 18.67 -12.39
CA SER A 260 -11.23 18.30 -13.06
C SER A 260 -12.04 17.29 -12.24
N ILE A 261 -11.38 16.37 -11.53
CA ILE A 261 -12.05 15.44 -10.61
C ILE A 261 -12.66 16.19 -9.41
N LEU A 262 -11.94 17.16 -8.86
CA LEU A 262 -12.47 18.01 -7.77
C LEU A 262 -13.67 18.84 -8.24
N ASP A 263 -13.61 19.45 -9.43
CA ASP A 263 -14.73 20.17 -10.03
C ASP A 263 -15.98 19.29 -10.11
N MET A 264 -15.82 18.03 -10.55
CA MET A 264 -16.90 17.04 -10.55
C MET A 264 -17.42 16.72 -9.14
N ILE A 265 -16.52 16.55 -8.15
CA ILE A 265 -16.89 16.24 -6.75
C ILE A 265 -17.70 17.38 -6.12
N PHE A 266 -17.37 18.62 -6.46
CA PHE A 266 -18.04 19.82 -5.93
C PHE A 266 -19.16 20.34 -6.82
N ASP A 267 -19.56 19.61 -7.88
CA ASP A 267 -20.65 19.97 -8.80
C ASP A 267 -20.42 21.35 -9.47
N GLY A 268 -19.17 21.67 -9.82
CA GLY A 268 -18.77 22.96 -10.40
C GLY A 268 -18.80 24.15 -9.43
N LYS A 269 -18.98 23.91 -8.14
CA LYS A 269 -18.95 24.97 -7.10
C LYS A 269 -17.53 25.15 -6.57
N ASP A 270 -17.22 26.36 -6.13
CA ASP A 270 -15.95 26.62 -5.46
C ASP A 270 -15.89 25.80 -4.14
N TYR A 271 -14.84 25.00 -3.99
CA TYR A 271 -14.63 24.24 -2.75
C TYR A 271 -14.46 25.15 -1.52
N ALA A 272 -14.05 26.40 -1.71
CA ALA A 272 -13.93 27.39 -0.63
C ALA A 272 -15.29 27.79 -0.01
N ASP A 273 -16.41 27.54 -0.69
CA ASP A 273 -17.75 27.73 -0.15
C ASP A 273 -18.15 26.71 0.93
N PHE A 274 -17.34 25.67 1.12
CA PHE A 274 -17.61 24.59 2.06
C PHE A 274 -16.61 24.61 3.22
N ASP A 275 -17.06 24.23 4.41
CA ASP A 275 -16.17 24.00 5.54
C ASP A 275 -15.25 22.77 5.30
N ASP A 276 -14.18 22.64 6.09
CA ASP A 276 -13.18 21.60 5.95
C ASP A 276 -13.76 20.17 6.10
N LEU A 277 -14.71 20.00 7.03
CA LEU A 277 -15.39 18.71 7.25
C LEU A 277 -16.23 18.32 6.03
N THR A 278 -16.97 19.26 5.46
CA THR A 278 -17.79 19.04 4.26
C THR A 278 -16.92 18.70 3.04
N ARG A 279 -15.82 19.45 2.85
CA ARG A 279 -14.85 19.16 1.78
C ARG A 279 -14.28 17.77 1.89
N ALA A 280 -13.76 17.41 3.06
CA ALA A 280 -13.20 16.07 3.31
C ALA A 280 -14.25 14.97 3.10
N ARG A 281 -15.49 15.20 3.54
CA ARG A 281 -16.58 14.23 3.40
C ARG A 281 -16.98 14.01 1.95
N LYS A 282 -17.10 15.03 1.12
CA LYS A 282 -17.39 14.89 -0.32
C LYS A 282 -16.30 14.06 -1.02
N ILE A 283 -15.03 14.31 -0.72
CA ILE A 283 -13.90 13.53 -1.27
C ILE A 283 -13.94 12.09 -0.76
N TYR A 284 -14.23 11.87 0.53
CA TYR A 284 -14.39 10.54 1.12
C TYR A 284 -15.50 9.75 0.44
N ASP A 285 -16.67 10.37 0.25
CA ASP A 285 -17.82 9.75 -0.43
C ASP A 285 -17.46 9.39 -1.87
N PHE A 286 -16.80 10.29 -2.60
CA PHE A 286 -16.32 10.00 -3.95
C PHE A 286 -15.44 8.76 -4.01
N VAL A 287 -14.40 8.68 -3.17
CA VAL A 287 -13.47 7.54 -3.17
C VAL A 287 -14.18 6.26 -2.73
N THR A 288 -14.88 6.27 -1.60
CA THR A 288 -15.47 5.06 -1.02
C THR A 288 -16.66 4.48 -1.80
N LEU A 289 -17.38 5.31 -2.56
CA LEU A 289 -18.52 4.88 -3.37
C LEU A 289 -18.10 4.43 -4.77
N ASN A 290 -17.06 5.05 -5.36
CA ASN A 290 -16.70 4.81 -6.75
C ASN A 290 -15.47 3.89 -6.91
N VAL A 291 -14.48 3.97 -6.03
CA VAL A 291 -13.24 3.17 -6.18
C VAL A 291 -13.44 1.76 -5.61
N SER A 292 -13.28 0.76 -6.45
CA SER A 292 -13.34 -0.66 -6.07
C SER A 292 -11.98 -1.14 -5.58
N TYR A 293 -11.97 -2.02 -4.56
CA TYR A 293 -10.73 -2.64 -4.12
C TYR A 293 -10.19 -3.59 -5.20
N SER A 294 -8.90 -3.51 -5.47
CA SER A 294 -8.19 -4.48 -6.27
C SER A 294 -6.73 -4.56 -5.80
N TYR A 295 -6.10 -5.72 -5.97
CA TYR A 295 -4.65 -5.76 -5.89
C TYR A 295 -4.05 -4.95 -7.05
N VAL A 296 -2.91 -4.33 -6.78
CA VAL A 296 -2.19 -3.48 -7.72
C VAL A 296 -0.81 -4.05 -8.03
N LEU A 297 -0.17 -3.55 -9.08
CA LEU A 297 1.24 -3.82 -9.33
C LEU A 297 2.10 -3.15 -8.24
N PRO A 298 3.38 -3.50 -8.10
CA PRO A 298 4.29 -2.75 -7.24
C PRO A 298 4.22 -1.24 -7.53
N TYR A 299 4.12 -0.44 -6.49
CA TYR A 299 3.90 1.01 -6.58
C TYR A 299 4.92 1.72 -7.47
N ALA A 300 6.17 1.23 -7.47
CA ALA A 300 7.24 1.72 -8.35
C ALA A 300 6.94 1.63 -9.85
N LEU A 301 5.93 0.88 -10.27
CA LEU A 301 5.53 0.71 -11.67
C LEU A 301 4.57 1.79 -12.17
N TYR A 302 4.11 2.67 -11.29
CA TYR A 302 3.19 3.76 -11.64
C TYR A 302 3.89 5.12 -11.63
N ASP A 303 3.56 5.95 -12.60
CA ASP A 303 4.12 7.31 -12.70
C ASP A 303 3.31 8.32 -11.86
N ASN A 304 2.00 8.11 -11.71
CA ASN A 304 1.11 8.88 -10.86
C ASN A 304 -0.06 8.01 -10.36
N ILE A 305 0.01 7.58 -9.11
CA ILE A 305 -1.00 6.69 -8.52
C ILE A 305 -2.36 7.37 -8.37
N PRO A 306 -2.49 8.61 -7.84
CA PRO A 306 -3.78 9.30 -7.77
C PRO A 306 -4.50 9.44 -9.11
N GLU A 307 -3.79 9.82 -10.18
CA GLU A 307 -4.39 9.90 -11.51
C GLU A 307 -4.83 8.52 -12.04
N TYR A 308 -4.00 7.51 -11.82
CA TYR A 308 -4.36 6.14 -12.18
C TYR A 308 -5.67 5.72 -11.51
N VAL A 309 -5.78 5.89 -10.18
CA VAL A 309 -7.00 5.52 -9.44
C VAL A 309 -8.21 6.32 -9.91
N ALA A 310 -8.07 7.63 -10.11
CA ALA A 310 -9.13 8.50 -10.59
C ALA A 310 -9.59 8.17 -12.03
N THR A 311 -8.73 7.50 -12.82
CA THR A 311 -9.04 7.07 -14.19
C THR A 311 -9.73 5.70 -14.23
N VAL A 312 -9.21 4.73 -13.46
CA VAL A 312 -9.68 3.33 -13.56
C VAL A 312 -10.66 2.93 -12.46
N PHE A 313 -10.84 3.75 -11.44
CA PHE A 313 -11.67 3.50 -10.26
C PHE A 313 -11.38 2.18 -9.55
N LYS A 314 -10.11 1.80 -9.51
CA LYS A 314 -9.61 0.60 -8.83
C LYS A 314 -8.31 0.89 -8.10
N GLY A 315 -8.13 0.27 -6.95
CA GLY A 315 -6.89 0.37 -6.17
C GLY A 315 -6.97 -0.39 -4.86
N ASP A 316 -5.81 -0.70 -4.29
CA ASP A 316 -5.71 -1.24 -2.94
C ASP A 316 -5.87 -0.14 -1.88
N CYS A 317 -5.57 -0.46 -0.60
CA CYS A 317 -5.71 0.51 0.49
C CYS A 317 -4.82 1.73 0.31
N GLY A 318 -3.55 1.55 -0.09
CA GLY A 318 -2.61 2.65 -0.28
C GLY A 318 -2.96 3.51 -1.50
N PHE A 319 -3.42 2.92 -2.58
CA PHE A 319 -3.87 3.65 -3.77
C PHE A 319 -5.07 4.54 -3.46
N GLN A 320 -6.04 4.01 -2.73
CA GLN A 320 -7.21 4.79 -2.29
C GLN A 320 -6.80 5.91 -1.30
N ALA A 321 -5.87 5.61 -0.38
CA ALA A 321 -5.34 6.59 0.55
C ALA A 321 -4.57 7.71 -0.16
N LEU A 322 -3.73 7.40 -1.17
CA LEU A 322 -2.99 8.39 -1.95
C LEU A 322 -3.92 9.30 -2.77
N LEU A 323 -4.97 8.75 -3.39
CA LEU A 323 -5.96 9.58 -4.09
C LEU A 323 -6.65 10.54 -3.12
N PHE A 324 -7.15 10.03 -1.99
CA PHE A 324 -7.82 10.85 -0.98
C PHE A 324 -6.90 11.93 -0.42
N LEU A 325 -5.67 11.56 -0.02
CA LEU A 325 -4.66 12.47 0.50
C LEU A 325 -4.36 13.60 -0.50
N THR A 326 -4.18 13.26 -1.78
CA THR A 326 -3.89 14.25 -2.81
C THR A 326 -5.04 15.23 -2.98
N LEU A 327 -6.27 14.72 -3.14
CA LEU A 327 -7.45 15.56 -3.31
C LEU A 327 -7.73 16.46 -2.08
N CYS A 328 -7.51 15.95 -0.86
CA CYS A 328 -7.63 16.74 0.37
C CYS A 328 -6.60 17.88 0.43
N ARG A 329 -5.32 17.58 0.12
CA ARG A 329 -4.26 18.61 0.08
C ARG A 329 -4.55 19.68 -0.96
N MET A 330 -5.05 19.31 -2.13
CA MET A 330 -5.44 20.26 -3.19
C MET A 330 -6.50 21.29 -2.74
N VAL A 331 -7.41 20.89 -1.86
CA VAL A 331 -8.44 21.79 -1.31
C VAL A 331 -8.07 22.36 0.06
N GLY A 332 -6.78 22.31 0.43
CA GLY A 332 -6.25 22.93 1.64
C GLY A 332 -6.54 22.17 2.93
N ILE A 333 -6.84 20.86 2.88
CA ILE A 333 -7.02 20.03 4.07
C ILE A 333 -5.71 19.29 4.37
N PRO A 334 -5.03 19.61 5.49
CA PRO A 334 -3.81 18.90 5.87
C PRO A 334 -4.08 17.42 6.06
N THR A 335 -3.28 16.61 5.38
CA THR A 335 -3.49 15.15 5.35
C THR A 335 -2.15 14.42 5.44
N LYS A 336 -2.07 13.45 6.38
CA LYS A 336 -0.91 12.56 6.56
C LYS A 336 -1.27 11.14 6.18
N TRP A 337 -0.27 10.42 5.71
CA TRP A 337 -0.28 8.98 5.55
C TRP A 337 -0.17 8.29 6.89
N GLN A 338 -0.85 7.17 7.07
CA GLN A 338 -0.58 6.20 8.10
C GLN A 338 -0.60 4.79 7.53
N SER A 339 0.35 3.97 7.94
CA SER A 339 0.39 2.57 7.53
C SER A 339 1.08 1.66 8.54
N GLY A 340 0.86 0.39 8.34
CA GLY A 340 1.35 -0.70 9.14
C GLY A 340 0.49 -1.93 8.90
N TRP A 341 -0.28 -2.37 9.91
CA TRP A 341 -1.11 -3.56 9.79
C TRP A 341 -2.56 -3.30 10.20
N SER A 342 -3.48 -3.96 9.50
CA SER A 342 -4.75 -4.32 10.08
C SER A 342 -4.55 -5.66 10.80
N ILE A 343 -4.73 -5.69 12.13
CA ILE A 343 -4.42 -6.82 13.02
C ILE A 343 -5.64 -7.19 13.85
N ALA A 344 -5.97 -8.46 13.93
CA ALA A 344 -7.06 -8.99 14.73
C ALA A 344 -6.64 -10.31 15.39
N PRO A 345 -7.35 -10.86 16.36
CA PRO A 345 -6.91 -12.03 17.14
C PRO A 345 -6.40 -13.24 16.34
N LEU A 346 -6.78 -13.37 15.07
CA LEU A 346 -6.48 -14.54 14.26
C LEU A 346 -5.48 -14.27 13.13
N SER A 347 -5.24 -13.01 12.78
CA SER A 347 -4.40 -12.68 11.62
C SER A 347 -4.08 -11.20 11.54
N ALA A 348 -2.98 -10.88 10.85
CA ALA A 348 -2.62 -9.54 10.45
C ALA A 348 -2.28 -9.49 8.97
N SER A 349 -2.37 -8.31 8.38
CA SER A 349 -1.96 -8.02 7.01
C SER A 349 -1.55 -6.57 6.87
N PRO A 350 -0.65 -6.22 5.94
CA PRO A 350 -0.35 -4.84 5.59
C PRO A 350 -1.62 -4.03 5.31
N HIS A 351 -1.61 -2.78 5.74
CA HIS A 351 -2.76 -1.89 5.57
C HIS A 351 -2.38 -0.41 5.66
N ASP A 352 -3.04 0.41 4.84
CA ASP A 352 -2.84 1.84 4.69
C ASP A 352 -4.13 2.61 4.93
N TRP A 353 -4.01 3.79 5.56
CA TRP A 353 -5.09 4.75 5.77
C TRP A 353 -4.53 6.16 5.88
N THR A 354 -5.35 7.13 6.23
CA THR A 354 -4.94 8.52 6.38
C THR A 354 -5.42 9.11 7.70
N ILE A 355 -4.81 10.23 8.08
CA ILE A 355 -5.38 11.16 9.06
C ILE A 355 -5.48 12.55 8.42
N ILE A 356 -6.54 13.26 8.72
CA ILE A 356 -6.78 14.63 8.26
C ILE A 356 -6.86 15.59 9.46
N TYR A 357 -6.45 16.82 9.26
CA TYR A 357 -6.64 17.86 10.26
C TYR A 357 -7.89 18.67 9.93
N LEU A 358 -8.79 18.74 10.90
CA LEU A 358 -10.00 19.54 10.84
C LEU A 358 -9.96 20.56 11.99
N GLU A 359 -10.23 21.82 11.71
CA GLU A 359 -10.11 22.91 12.71
C GLU A 359 -10.83 22.60 14.02
N LYS A 360 -12.03 22.03 13.93
CA LYS A 360 -12.86 21.70 15.09
C LYS A 360 -12.37 20.49 15.89
N PHE A 361 -11.68 19.52 15.24
CA PHE A 361 -11.40 18.21 15.83
C PHE A 361 -9.89 17.93 15.99
N GLY A 362 -9.00 18.75 15.37
CA GLY A 362 -7.59 18.39 15.22
C GLY A 362 -7.42 17.21 14.26
N TRP A 363 -6.41 16.38 14.49
CA TRP A 363 -6.16 15.19 13.67
C TRP A 363 -7.20 14.10 13.94
N VAL A 364 -7.86 13.63 12.89
CA VAL A 364 -8.84 12.53 12.91
C VAL A 364 -8.54 11.51 11.81
N PRO A 365 -8.82 10.21 12.04
CA PRO A 365 -8.49 9.15 11.09
C PRO A 365 -9.54 9.02 9.99
N VAL A 366 -9.07 8.57 8.80
CA VAL A 366 -9.94 8.24 7.67
C VAL A 366 -9.42 6.98 6.98
N ASP A 367 -10.24 5.94 6.89
CA ASP A 367 -9.90 4.69 6.21
C ASP A 367 -10.81 4.47 4.99
N LEU A 368 -10.24 4.66 3.80
CA LEU A 368 -10.99 4.64 2.55
C LEU A 368 -11.40 3.21 2.15
N SER A 369 -10.48 2.26 2.22
CA SER A 369 -10.72 0.90 1.76
C SER A 369 -11.63 0.11 2.70
N PHE A 370 -11.54 0.34 4.01
CA PHE A 370 -12.45 -0.27 4.97
C PHE A 370 -13.84 0.37 4.88
N GLY A 371 -13.93 1.68 4.70
CA GLY A 371 -15.18 2.36 4.38
C GLY A 371 -15.78 1.84 3.06
N GLY A 372 -15.03 1.87 1.98
CA GLY A 372 -15.46 1.41 0.65
C GLY A 372 -15.88 -0.06 0.59
N SER A 373 -15.27 -0.92 1.43
CA SER A 373 -15.68 -2.33 1.55
C SER A 373 -17.06 -2.53 2.21
N ARG A 374 -17.64 -1.46 2.77
CA ARG A 374 -18.95 -1.42 3.45
C ARG A 374 -19.92 -0.45 2.78
N ARG A 375 -19.73 -0.18 1.48
CA ARG A 375 -20.55 0.79 0.72
C ARG A 375 -22.05 0.48 0.68
N ASP A 376 -22.43 -0.78 0.90
CA ASP A 376 -23.83 -1.22 0.97
C ASP A 376 -24.50 -0.90 2.35
N ASP A 377 -23.73 -0.45 3.36
CA ASP A 377 -24.20 -0.02 4.68
C ASP A 377 -23.58 1.36 5.00
N GLU A 378 -24.38 2.40 4.88
CA GLU A 378 -23.90 3.77 5.03
C GLU A 378 -23.33 4.03 6.43
N SER A 379 -23.96 3.53 7.48
CA SER A 379 -23.51 3.77 8.85
C SER A 379 -22.15 3.12 9.12
N MET A 380 -21.95 1.90 8.63
CA MET A 380 -20.69 1.17 8.73
C MET A 380 -19.59 1.80 7.84
N ARG A 381 -19.95 2.33 6.66
CA ARG A 381 -19.04 3.05 5.78
C ARG A 381 -18.58 4.35 6.44
N LEU A 382 -19.50 5.12 6.96
CA LEU A 382 -19.25 6.42 7.57
C LEU A 382 -18.54 6.34 8.92
N PHE A 383 -18.57 5.18 9.58
CA PHE A 383 -17.73 4.96 10.76
C PHE A 383 -16.26 5.30 10.46
N TYR A 384 -15.74 4.92 9.29
CA TYR A 384 -14.35 5.13 8.91
C TYR A 384 -14.04 6.55 8.40
N PHE A 385 -14.99 7.44 8.44
CA PHE A 385 -14.78 8.88 8.31
C PHE A 385 -14.74 9.48 9.71
N THR A 386 -13.56 9.90 10.15
CA THR A 386 -13.23 10.45 11.49
C THR A 386 -13.13 9.44 12.64
N ASN A 387 -13.37 8.15 12.43
CA ASN A 387 -13.22 7.13 13.48
C ASN A 387 -12.39 5.94 12.97
N LEU A 388 -11.80 5.19 13.92
CA LEU A 388 -11.01 4.01 13.60
C LEU A 388 -11.23 2.92 14.65
N ASP A 389 -11.30 1.68 14.18
CA ASP A 389 -11.34 0.51 15.06
C ASP A 389 -10.00 0.30 15.79
N GLY A 390 -9.99 -0.55 16.83
CA GLY A 390 -8.81 -0.92 17.60
C GLY A 390 -7.97 -2.06 16.98
N PHE A 391 -8.27 -2.45 15.74
CA PHE A 391 -7.57 -3.55 15.06
C PHE A 391 -6.47 -3.05 14.15
N ARG A 392 -5.56 -2.24 14.72
CA ARG A 392 -4.49 -1.55 14.00
C ARG A 392 -3.15 -1.68 14.71
N MET A 393 -2.10 -1.71 13.91
CA MET A 393 -0.73 -1.39 14.30
C MET A 393 -0.17 -0.44 13.25
N PHE A 394 0.23 0.77 13.63
CA PHE A 394 0.93 1.64 12.69
C PHE A 394 2.38 1.85 13.09
N ALA A 395 3.24 1.82 12.08
CA ALA A 395 4.68 2.05 12.17
C ALA A 395 5.12 3.28 11.37
N ASN A 396 4.29 3.71 10.42
CA ASN A 396 4.63 4.74 9.44
C ASN A 396 3.61 5.90 9.49
N THR A 397 4.13 7.13 9.49
CA THR A 397 3.34 8.39 9.45
C THR A 397 3.60 9.19 8.18
N ASP A 398 4.48 8.70 7.32
CA ASP A 398 4.72 9.24 5.98
C ASP A 398 5.21 8.11 5.06
N PHE A 399 5.17 8.35 3.75
CA PHE A 399 5.62 7.46 2.69
C PHE A 399 6.83 8.06 1.96
N GLN A 400 7.59 7.23 1.22
CA GLN A 400 8.76 7.66 0.45
C GLN A 400 9.80 8.42 1.28
N VAL A 401 10.03 7.99 2.51
CA VAL A 401 11.05 8.56 3.40
C VAL A 401 12.18 7.56 3.63
N ASP A 402 13.34 8.08 4.00
CA ASP A 402 14.50 7.25 4.29
C ASP A 402 14.30 6.43 5.56
N LEU A 403 14.88 5.24 5.59
CA LEU A 403 14.97 4.41 6.79
C LEU A 403 16.13 4.85 7.69
N VAL A 404 16.06 4.52 8.97
CA VAL A 404 17.10 4.83 9.94
C VAL A 404 17.60 3.51 10.58
N PRO A 405 18.89 3.15 10.41
CA PRO A 405 19.91 3.78 9.55
C PRO A 405 19.55 3.80 8.07
N LEU A 406 20.18 4.69 7.30
CA LEU A 406 19.92 4.88 5.88
C LEU A 406 20.12 3.59 5.08
N LYS A 407 19.14 3.24 4.23
CA LYS A 407 19.24 2.19 3.22
C LYS A 407 19.92 2.76 1.96
N TYR A 408 20.92 2.09 1.42
CA TYR A 408 21.69 2.57 0.27
C TYR A 408 21.08 2.19 -1.08
N SER A 409 20.48 1.01 -1.17
CA SER A 409 19.81 0.56 -2.38
C SER A 409 18.38 1.13 -2.49
N TRP A 410 17.75 0.95 -3.66
CA TRP A 410 16.34 1.29 -3.84
C TRP A 410 15.48 0.61 -2.78
N ARG A 411 14.44 1.32 -2.30
CA ARG A 411 13.45 0.71 -1.42
C ARG A 411 12.76 -0.44 -2.17
N SER A 412 12.54 -1.57 -1.50
CA SER A 412 11.89 -2.75 -2.08
C SER A 412 10.40 -2.51 -2.33
N ASP A 413 9.75 -1.85 -1.39
CA ASP A 413 8.52 -1.10 -1.61
C ASP A 413 8.83 0.38 -1.32
N PRO A 414 8.80 1.25 -2.33
CA PRO A 414 9.29 2.61 -2.17
C PRO A 414 8.43 3.48 -1.27
N TYR A 415 7.30 2.99 -0.80
CA TYR A 415 6.33 3.84 -0.13
C TYR A 415 6.43 3.78 1.37
N ASP A 416 6.42 2.57 1.94
CA ASP A 416 6.52 2.41 3.38
C ASP A 416 7.05 1.02 3.75
N ASN A 417 7.41 0.85 5.02
CA ASN A 417 7.90 -0.43 5.51
C ASN A 417 6.81 -1.10 6.35
N GLN A 418 6.08 -2.02 5.76
CA GLN A 418 5.02 -2.77 6.44
C GLN A 418 5.41 -4.20 6.80
N VAL A 419 6.35 -4.81 6.07
CA VAL A 419 6.71 -6.22 6.26
C VAL A 419 8.21 -6.44 6.40
N GLY A 420 8.98 -5.36 6.38
CA GLY A 420 10.44 -5.36 6.43
C GLY A 420 11.08 -5.16 5.06
N GLU A 421 12.32 -4.67 5.10
CA GLU A 421 13.19 -4.51 3.95
C GLU A 421 14.57 -5.09 4.24
N MET A 422 15.21 -5.61 3.19
CA MET A 422 16.56 -6.18 3.25
C MET A 422 17.40 -5.59 2.13
N GLU A 423 18.68 -5.36 2.38
CA GLU A 423 19.67 -5.05 1.35
C GLU A 423 20.99 -5.76 1.61
N TYR A 424 21.77 -5.98 0.55
CA TYR A 424 23.15 -6.42 0.72
C TYR A 424 24.03 -5.29 1.26
N THR A 425 25.02 -5.63 2.10
CA THR A 425 26.06 -4.66 2.50
C THR A 425 26.94 -4.26 1.31
N ASP A 426 27.06 -5.12 0.32
CA ASP A 426 27.69 -4.86 -0.97
C ASP A 426 26.68 -4.23 -1.93
N VAL A 427 26.76 -2.90 -2.11
CA VAL A 427 25.80 -2.12 -2.90
C VAL A 427 25.81 -2.45 -4.40
N ASP A 428 26.90 -3.03 -4.92
CA ASP A 428 27.01 -3.41 -6.35
C ASP A 428 26.13 -4.60 -6.72
N LYS A 429 25.64 -5.36 -5.73
CA LYS A 429 24.76 -6.52 -5.96
C LYS A 429 23.30 -6.16 -6.29
N GLY A 430 22.95 -4.88 -6.26
CA GLY A 430 21.62 -4.40 -6.59
C GLY A 430 20.60 -4.47 -5.43
N CYS A 431 19.38 -4.04 -5.73
CA CYS A 431 18.39 -3.68 -4.70
C CYS A 431 17.22 -4.66 -4.55
N ILE A 432 17.11 -5.67 -5.40
CA ILE A 432 16.01 -6.64 -5.30
C ILE A 432 16.52 -7.91 -4.66
N ILE A 433 16.11 -8.11 -3.42
CA ILE A 433 16.28 -9.36 -2.70
C ILE A 433 14.91 -10.00 -2.54
N ASP A 434 14.75 -11.23 -3.03
CA ASP A 434 13.53 -11.99 -2.83
C ASP A 434 13.44 -12.47 -1.40
N THR A 435 12.54 -11.85 -0.64
CA THR A 435 12.31 -12.12 0.76
C THR A 435 10.91 -12.65 0.99
N ARG A 436 10.78 -13.47 2.01
CA ARG A 436 9.51 -13.88 2.58
C ARG A 436 9.38 -13.31 3.99
N SER A 437 8.29 -12.58 4.21
CA SER A 437 7.95 -12.06 5.54
C SER A 437 6.72 -12.76 6.08
N GLU A 438 6.67 -12.89 7.40
CA GLU A 438 5.54 -13.48 8.12
C GLU A 438 5.19 -12.62 9.33
N ILE A 439 3.88 -12.41 9.55
CA ILE A 439 3.33 -11.68 10.70
C ILE A 439 2.54 -12.67 11.54
N GLU A 440 2.89 -12.80 12.80
CA GLU A 440 2.19 -13.64 13.78
C GLU A 440 1.53 -12.78 14.85
N VAL A 441 0.27 -13.04 15.17
CA VAL A 441 -0.44 -12.46 16.31
C VAL A 441 -0.34 -13.42 17.47
N LEU A 442 0.47 -13.06 18.46
CA LEU A 442 0.75 -13.92 19.63
C LEU A 442 -0.26 -13.71 20.76
N LYS A 443 -0.77 -12.48 20.89
CA LYS A 443 -1.74 -12.10 21.91
C LYS A 443 -2.60 -10.95 21.41
N PHE A 444 -3.87 -10.95 21.76
CA PHE A 444 -4.81 -9.87 21.47
C PHE A 444 -5.92 -9.85 22.53
N ASP A 445 -5.73 -9.09 23.60
CA ASP A 445 -6.60 -9.06 24.77
C ASP A 445 -7.18 -7.66 25.01
N GLU A 446 -8.44 -7.58 25.36
CA GLU A 446 -9.08 -6.37 25.88
C GLU A 446 -8.56 -6.07 27.29
N ILE A 447 -8.22 -4.79 27.59
CA ILE A 447 -7.71 -4.32 28.89
C ILE A 447 -8.50 -3.13 29.41
#